data_1c19c17d6ff863ababba03c6c127fce3
#
_entry.id   1c19c17d6ff863ababba03c6c127fce3
#
_cell.length_a   1.000
_cell.length_b   1.000
_cell.length_c   1.000
_cell.angle_alpha   90.00
_cell.angle_beta   90.00
_cell.angle_gamma   90.00
#
_symmetry.space_group_name_H-M   'P 1'
#
loop_
_entity.id
_entity.type
_entity.pdbx_description
1 polymer ?
#
loop_
_entity_poly.entity_id
_entity_poly.type
_entity_poly.pdbx_seq_one_letter_code
_entity_poly.pdbx_strand_id
1 'polypeptide(L)'
;MNLSHWLISAAERTPKAPALFTGTQMVADYAGFADQAQKVAGWLTVQGVAPGDRVAIFMKNTPEFLVVLYGIWSAGAAAVPINAKLHGREAAFIAQDAGAKLVFASGVQAATLRTHAPQARVLDVVADVFRDAVLTAPAQTGIVPRGADDMAWLFYTSGTTGQPKGVIITHGMLASMTQSYEADVDQVSATDTALYAAPLSHGAGLYAVMHVQAGARHVCPASGGFEPEEILELAAHFGSVHMFAAPTMVKRLTQRAKEVSAQGTGLRTVVYAGGPMYLADIIEASDWFGPVFVQIYGQGECPMGITALSRNDVMDRDHPEWRSRLGSVGRAQSGMEVEICDPTGAPVPTGTEGEIMVRGATVMAGYWRNPAATAAALRDGWLLTGDVGVLDAAGYLTLRDRSKDVIITGGSNVYPREVEEVLLMHEQLREVSVVGQAQGEWGEEIVAFIVGDAAEAELDALCLDHIARFKRPKRYFRLDELPKNNYGKVLKTELRDLLAQR
;
A
#
# COMPACT_ATOMS: atom_id res chain seq x y z
N MET A 1 -24.40 -3.29 4.00
CA MET A 1 -23.82 -2.81 2.73
C MET A 1 -22.70 -3.76 2.30
N ASN A 2 -23.01 -4.81 1.55
CA ASN A 2 -22.01 -5.76 1.06
C ASN A 2 -21.43 -5.27 -0.27
N LEU A 3 -20.11 -5.11 -0.36
CA LEU A 3 -19.42 -4.60 -1.57
C LEU A 3 -19.58 -5.51 -2.80
N SER A 4 -19.92 -6.79 -2.63
CA SER A 4 -20.25 -7.66 -3.77
C SER A 4 -21.42 -7.17 -4.62
N HIS A 5 -22.29 -6.32 -4.07
CA HIS A 5 -23.35 -5.70 -4.87
C HIS A 5 -22.80 -4.85 -6.02
N TRP A 6 -21.60 -4.27 -5.87
CA TRP A 6 -20.98 -3.48 -6.94
C TRP A 6 -20.61 -4.33 -8.15
N LEU A 7 -20.09 -5.55 -7.91
CA LEU A 7 -19.82 -6.49 -9.00
C LEU A 7 -21.11 -6.92 -9.71
N ILE A 8 -22.13 -7.30 -8.93
CA ILE A 8 -23.39 -7.75 -9.51
C ILE A 8 -24.04 -6.62 -10.33
N SER A 9 -24.08 -5.40 -9.77
CA SER A 9 -24.62 -4.24 -10.48
C SER A 9 -23.82 -3.89 -11.75
N ALA A 10 -22.49 -4.03 -11.75
CA ALA A 10 -21.68 -3.84 -12.95
C ALA A 10 -22.00 -4.93 -14.02
N ALA A 11 -22.12 -6.19 -13.60
CA ALA A 11 -22.48 -7.29 -14.48
C ALA A 11 -23.89 -7.15 -15.08
N GLU A 12 -24.86 -6.65 -14.29
CA GLU A 12 -26.22 -6.38 -14.78
C GLU A 12 -26.26 -5.22 -15.78
N ARG A 13 -25.49 -4.14 -15.54
CA ARG A 13 -25.43 -2.99 -16.45
C ARG A 13 -24.77 -3.33 -17.78
N THR A 14 -23.66 -4.05 -17.74
CA THR A 14 -22.81 -4.31 -18.91
C THR A 14 -22.23 -5.74 -18.90
N PRO A 15 -23.07 -6.79 -19.05
CA PRO A 15 -22.65 -8.18 -18.85
C PRO A 15 -21.50 -8.62 -19.77
N LYS A 16 -21.45 -8.10 -20.99
CA LYS A 16 -20.43 -8.44 -22.00
C LYS A 16 -19.22 -7.50 -21.99
N ALA A 17 -19.18 -6.52 -21.10
CA ALA A 17 -18.01 -5.65 -20.99
C ALA A 17 -16.79 -6.45 -20.53
N PRO A 18 -15.61 -6.26 -21.13
CA PRO A 18 -14.40 -6.93 -20.73
C PRO A 18 -14.06 -6.61 -19.26
N ALA A 19 -13.83 -7.64 -18.43
CA ALA A 19 -13.60 -7.46 -17.00
C ALA A 19 -12.21 -7.89 -16.56
N LEU A 20 -11.85 -9.15 -16.72
CA LEU A 20 -10.63 -9.73 -16.18
C LEU A 20 -9.63 -10.08 -17.26
N PHE A 21 -8.34 -9.74 -17.03
CA PHE A 21 -7.26 -9.99 -17.99
C PHE A 21 -6.01 -10.53 -17.32
N THR A 22 -5.29 -11.40 -18.03
CA THR A 22 -3.89 -11.75 -17.76
C THR A 22 -3.05 -11.23 -18.93
N GLY A 23 -2.16 -10.30 -18.69
CA GLY A 23 -1.52 -9.54 -19.77
C GLY A 23 -2.59 -8.91 -20.66
N THR A 24 -2.52 -9.13 -21.96
CA THR A 24 -3.52 -8.64 -22.94
C THR A 24 -4.66 -9.63 -23.20
N GLN A 25 -4.60 -10.82 -22.61
CA GLN A 25 -5.61 -11.86 -22.82
C GLN A 25 -6.82 -11.67 -21.90
N MET A 26 -8.01 -11.50 -22.46
CA MET A 26 -9.23 -11.48 -21.68
C MET A 26 -9.55 -12.88 -21.11
N VAL A 27 -9.78 -12.94 -19.81
CA VAL A 27 -10.14 -14.17 -19.07
C VAL A 27 -11.66 -14.26 -18.84
N ALA A 28 -12.28 -13.11 -18.55
CA ALA A 28 -13.72 -13.05 -18.35
C ALA A 28 -14.28 -11.65 -18.70
N ASP A 29 -15.52 -11.62 -19.14
CA ASP A 29 -16.38 -10.43 -19.11
C ASP A 29 -17.03 -10.27 -17.71
N TYR A 30 -17.80 -9.21 -17.51
CA TYR A 30 -18.43 -8.95 -16.20
C TYR A 30 -19.46 -10.02 -15.81
N ALA A 31 -20.17 -10.61 -16.78
CA ALA A 31 -21.08 -11.73 -16.50
C ALA A 31 -20.32 -12.97 -16.03
N GLY A 32 -19.21 -13.31 -16.69
CA GLY A 32 -18.34 -14.41 -16.30
C GLY A 32 -17.65 -14.17 -14.95
N PHE A 33 -17.20 -12.93 -14.67
CA PHE A 33 -16.62 -12.57 -13.38
C PHE A 33 -17.65 -12.74 -12.24
N ALA A 34 -18.86 -12.22 -12.41
CA ALA A 34 -19.93 -12.35 -11.41
C ALA A 34 -20.34 -13.81 -11.20
N ASP A 35 -20.51 -14.59 -12.27
CA ASP A 35 -20.83 -16.02 -12.20
C ASP A 35 -19.78 -16.81 -11.43
N GLN A 36 -18.51 -16.62 -11.74
CA GLN A 36 -17.41 -17.29 -11.03
C GLN A 36 -17.37 -16.90 -9.55
N ALA A 37 -17.54 -15.61 -9.21
CA ALA A 37 -17.61 -15.16 -7.83
C ALA A 37 -18.79 -15.78 -7.07
N GLN A 38 -19.98 -15.88 -7.70
CA GLN A 38 -21.15 -16.54 -7.08
C GLN A 38 -20.95 -18.05 -6.92
N LYS A 39 -20.22 -18.71 -7.81
CA LYS A 39 -19.84 -20.11 -7.66
C LYS A 39 -18.86 -20.32 -6.51
N VAL A 40 -17.86 -19.44 -6.35
CA VAL A 40 -16.99 -19.43 -5.18
C VAL A 40 -17.81 -19.27 -3.89
N ALA A 41 -18.76 -18.35 -3.86
CA ALA A 41 -19.64 -18.14 -2.70
C ALA A 41 -20.49 -19.37 -2.37
N GLY A 42 -21.12 -19.98 -3.38
CA GLY A 42 -21.90 -21.21 -3.21
C GLY A 42 -21.05 -22.36 -2.69
N TRP A 43 -19.85 -22.54 -3.24
CA TRP A 43 -18.91 -23.56 -2.78
C TRP A 43 -18.48 -23.31 -1.33
N LEU A 44 -18.14 -22.06 -0.95
CA LEU A 44 -17.79 -21.69 0.43
C LEU A 44 -18.89 -22.03 1.42
N THR A 45 -20.14 -21.77 1.07
CA THR A 45 -21.31 -22.13 1.88
C THR A 45 -21.42 -23.65 2.11
N VAL A 46 -21.22 -24.46 1.04
CA VAL A 46 -21.18 -25.92 1.15
C VAL A 46 -20.01 -26.39 2.01
N GLN A 47 -18.88 -25.66 2.00
CA GLN A 47 -17.73 -25.96 2.87
C GLN A 47 -17.95 -25.54 4.35
N GLY A 48 -19.11 -25.00 4.70
CA GLY A 48 -19.44 -24.60 6.07
C GLY A 48 -18.87 -23.22 6.47
N VAL A 49 -18.53 -22.38 5.49
CA VAL A 49 -18.17 -20.97 5.77
C VAL A 49 -19.45 -20.19 6.04
N ALA A 50 -19.52 -19.61 7.23
CA ALA A 50 -20.65 -18.80 7.69
C ALA A 50 -20.38 -17.29 7.53
N PRO A 51 -21.43 -16.45 7.51
CA PRO A 51 -21.26 -15.00 7.53
C PRO A 51 -20.41 -14.54 8.72
N GLY A 52 -19.42 -13.68 8.46
CA GLY A 52 -18.46 -13.21 9.46
C GLY A 52 -17.25 -14.13 9.68
N ASP A 53 -17.20 -15.32 9.08
CA ASP A 53 -15.99 -16.13 9.05
C ASP A 53 -14.90 -15.47 8.21
N ARG A 54 -13.65 -15.89 8.40
CA ARG A 54 -12.49 -15.39 7.64
C ARG A 54 -12.04 -16.46 6.66
N VAL A 55 -11.74 -16.02 5.44
CA VAL A 55 -11.17 -16.86 4.38
C VAL A 55 -9.90 -16.18 3.89
N ALA A 56 -8.77 -16.88 3.95
CA ALA A 56 -7.50 -16.30 3.54
C ALA A 56 -7.24 -16.44 2.04
N ILE A 57 -6.48 -15.48 1.49
CA ILE A 57 -6.06 -15.44 0.09
C ILE A 57 -4.53 -15.31 0.08
N PHE A 58 -3.82 -16.37 -0.29
CA PHE A 58 -2.35 -16.39 -0.38
C PHE A 58 -1.93 -16.66 -1.82
N MET A 59 -2.08 -15.64 -2.67
CA MET A 59 -1.89 -15.74 -4.12
C MET A 59 -1.07 -14.59 -4.68
N LYS A 60 -0.39 -14.83 -5.80
CA LYS A 60 0.14 -13.76 -6.65
C LYS A 60 -1.02 -12.96 -7.27
N ASN A 61 -0.67 -11.86 -7.95
CA ASN A 61 -1.65 -11.09 -8.70
C ASN A 61 -2.13 -11.91 -9.91
N THR A 62 -3.33 -12.44 -9.81
CA THR A 62 -4.02 -13.16 -10.89
C THR A 62 -5.50 -12.77 -10.88
N PRO A 63 -6.23 -12.94 -11.98
CA PRO A 63 -7.67 -12.67 -12.05
C PRO A 63 -8.48 -13.42 -10.98
N GLU A 64 -8.06 -14.65 -10.64
CA GLU A 64 -8.72 -15.47 -9.61
C GLU A 64 -8.70 -14.82 -8.23
N PHE A 65 -7.74 -13.91 -7.95
CA PHE A 65 -7.73 -13.16 -6.69
C PHE A 65 -9.02 -12.35 -6.53
N LEU A 66 -9.44 -11.64 -7.57
CA LEU A 66 -10.67 -10.85 -7.54
C LEU A 66 -11.91 -11.73 -7.51
N VAL A 67 -11.91 -12.82 -8.27
CA VAL A 67 -13.01 -13.81 -8.25
C VAL A 67 -13.22 -14.35 -6.84
N VAL A 68 -12.14 -14.77 -6.18
CA VAL A 68 -12.18 -15.29 -4.81
C VAL A 68 -12.57 -14.19 -3.80
N LEU A 69 -12.02 -12.98 -3.91
CA LEU A 69 -12.34 -11.85 -3.04
C LEU A 69 -13.84 -11.54 -3.06
N TYR A 70 -14.42 -11.38 -4.25
CA TYR A 70 -15.84 -11.08 -4.39
C TYR A 70 -16.72 -12.26 -4.02
N GLY A 71 -16.25 -13.51 -4.24
CA GLY A 71 -16.92 -14.71 -3.76
C GLY A 71 -16.98 -14.82 -2.23
N ILE A 72 -15.88 -14.50 -1.55
CA ILE A 72 -15.83 -14.42 -0.09
C ILE A 72 -16.85 -13.40 0.44
N TRP A 73 -16.88 -12.20 -0.15
CA TRP A 73 -17.84 -11.16 0.25
C TRP A 73 -19.29 -11.56 -0.07
N SER A 74 -19.53 -12.20 -1.22
CA SER A 74 -20.88 -12.69 -1.55
C SER A 74 -21.38 -13.72 -0.54
N ALA A 75 -20.52 -14.58 -0.02
CA ALA A 75 -20.84 -15.52 1.06
C ALA A 75 -20.98 -14.84 2.43
N GLY A 76 -20.77 -13.52 2.53
CA GLY A 76 -20.81 -12.75 3.78
C GLY A 76 -19.62 -12.94 4.69
N ALA A 77 -18.55 -13.57 4.21
CA ALA A 77 -17.29 -13.77 4.93
C ALA A 77 -16.34 -12.58 4.75
N ALA A 78 -15.32 -12.49 5.58
CA ALA A 78 -14.25 -11.50 5.46
C ALA A 78 -13.01 -12.12 4.80
N ALA A 79 -12.39 -11.38 3.88
CA ALA A 79 -11.14 -11.78 3.25
C ALA A 79 -9.94 -11.49 4.16
N VAL A 80 -8.94 -12.39 4.14
CA VAL A 80 -7.65 -12.20 4.78
C VAL A 80 -6.55 -12.33 3.72
N PRO A 81 -6.31 -11.28 2.93
CA PRO A 81 -5.27 -11.32 1.93
C PRO A 81 -3.88 -11.34 2.56
N ILE A 82 -3.07 -12.27 2.11
CA ILE A 82 -1.70 -12.51 2.57
C ILE A 82 -0.75 -12.23 1.40
N ASN A 83 0.31 -11.45 1.65
CA ASN A 83 1.29 -11.16 0.61
C ASN A 83 1.96 -12.44 0.11
N ALA A 84 1.87 -12.69 -1.19
CA ALA A 84 2.41 -13.88 -1.85
C ALA A 84 3.94 -14.07 -1.71
N LYS A 85 4.65 -13.02 -1.30
CA LYS A 85 6.11 -13.03 -1.07
C LYS A 85 6.50 -13.39 0.37
N LEU A 86 5.54 -13.51 1.30
CA LEU A 86 5.84 -13.91 2.67
C LEU A 86 6.31 -15.35 2.74
N HIS A 87 7.17 -15.63 3.72
CA HIS A 87 7.56 -16.98 4.02
C HIS A 87 6.37 -17.82 4.51
N GLY A 88 6.35 -19.13 4.24
CA GLY A 88 5.22 -19.99 4.62
C GLY A 88 4.88 -19.99 6.11
N ARG A 89 5.88 -19.78 6.99
CA ARG A 89 5.65 -19.64 8.45
C ARG A 89 4.86 -18.38 8.79
N GLU A 90 5.16 -17.27 8.11
CA GLU A 90 4.44 -16.00 8.32
C GLU A 90 3.00 -16.12 7.80
N ALA A 91 2.82 -16.71 6.61
CA ALA A 91 1.50 -16.97 6.05
C ALA A 91 0.68 -17.92 6.93
N ALA A 92 1.31 -18.96 7.48
CA ALA A 92 0.68 -19.88 8.44
C ALA A 92 0.26 -19.18 9.73
N PHE A 93 1.11 -18.31 10.27
CA PHE A 93 0.77 -17.49 11.44
C PHE A 93 -0.45 -16.62 11.16
N ILE A 94 -0.47 -15.88 10.05
CA ILE A 94 -1.59 -14.99 9.67
C ILE A 94 -2.90 -15.79 9.53
N ALA A 95 -2.86 -16.90 8.82
CA ALA A 95 -4.04 -17.75 8.62
C ALA A 95 -4.58 -18.29 9.96
N GLN A 96 -3.70 -18.68 10.88
CA GLN A 96 -4.04 -19.19 12.19
C GLN A 96 -4.59 -18.07 13.12
N ASP A 97 -3.91 -16.94 13.22
CA ASP A 97 -4.30 -15.80 14.06
C ASP A 97 -5.65 -15.22 13.60
N ALA A 98 -5.85 -15.10 12.28
CA ALA A 98 -7.13 -14.73 11.71
C ALA A 98 -8.25 -15.76 12.02
N GLY A 99 -7.91 -16.99 12.37
CA GLY A 99 -8.84 -18.10 12.46
C GLY A 99 -9.51 -18.39 11.10
N ALA A 100 -8.71 -18.38 10.03
CA ALA A 100 -9.22 -18.60 8.68
C ALA A 100 -9.78 -20.03 8.53
N LYS A 101 -10.99 -20.16 8.01
CA LYS A 101 -11.66 -21.46 7.79
C LYS A 101 -11.00 -22.27 6.67
N LEU A 102 -10.49 -21.58 5.67
CA LEU A 102 -9.70 -22.14 4.59
C LEU A 102 -8.83 -21.05 3.96
N VAL A 103 -7.89 -21.49 3.12
CA VAL A 103 -6.97 -20.60 2.40
C VAL A 103 -7.04 -20.93 0.91
N PHE A 104 -7.38 -19.96 0.08
CA PHE A 104 -7.12 -20.00 -1.35
C PHE A 104 -5.67 -19.59 -1.59
N ALA A 105 -4.91 -20.42 -2.29
CA ALA A 105 -3.51 -20.16 -2.56
C ALA A 105 -3.16 -20.55 -4.00
N SER A 106 -2.05 -20.07 -4.54
CA SER A 106 -1.63 -20.40 -5.91
C SER A 106 -0.30 -21.15 -5.93
N GLY A 107 -0.27 -22.35 -6.53
CA GLY A 107 0.95 -23.11 -6.83
C GLY A 107 1.96 -23.17 -5.68
N VAL A 108 3.06 -22.42 -5.79
CA VAL A 108 4.15 -22.40 -4.79
C VAL A 108 3.64 -21.96 -3.41
N GLN A 109 2.76 -20.99 -3.33
CA GLN A 109 2.17 -20.53 -2.07
C GLN A 109 1.36 -21.63 -1.40
N ALA A 110 0.58 -22.40 -2.18
CA ALA A 110 -0.17 -23.55 -1.66
C ALA A 110 0.76 -24.65 -1.12
N ALA A 111 1.80 -24.99 -1.85
CA ALA A 111 2.80 -25.99 -1.44
C ALA A 111 3.52 -25.55 -0.16
N THR A 112 3.99 -24.30 -0.12
CA THR A 112 4.69 -23.73 1.04
C THR A 112 3.81 -23.71 2.27
N LEU A 113 2.54 -23.29 2.11
CA LEU A 113 1.61 -23.23 3.25
C LEU A 113 1.28 -24.63 3.80
N ARG A 114 1.08 -25.63 2.95
CA ARG A 114 0.86 -27.02 3.38
C ARG A 114 2.04 -27.58 4.18
N THR A 115 3.26 -27.17 3.87
CA THR A 115 4.47 -27.57 4.62
C THR A 115 4.48 -26.97 6.02
N HIS A 116 4.07 -25.71 6.19
CA HIS A 116 4.15 -24.98 7.47
C HIS A 116 2.85 -24.99 8.29
N ALA A 117 1.73 -25.32 7.68
CA ALA A 117 0.42 -25.46 8.32
C ALA A 117 -0.33 -26.67 7.75
N PRO A 118 0.12 -27.91 8.03
CA PRO A 118 -0.48 -29.12 7.44
C PRO A 118 -1.95 -29.34 7.80
N GLN A 119 -2.41 -28.74 8.90
CA GLN A 119 -3.82 -28.77 9.34
C GLN A 119 -4.68 -27.73 8.62
N ALA A 120 -4.10 -26.75 7.92
CA ALA A 120 -4.86 -25.72 7.21
C ALA A 120 -5.55 -26.33 5.98
N ARG A 121 -6.80 -25.96 5.77
CA ARG A 121 -7.54 -26.33 4.56
C ARG A 121 -7.11 -25.41 3.42
N VAL A 122 -6.18 -25.91 2.59
CA VAL A 122 -5.60 -25.14 1.48
C VAL A 122 -6.17 -25.64 0.15
N LEU A 123 -6.81 -24.73 -0.59
CA LEU A 123 -7.26 -24.93 -1.95
C LEU A 123 -6.32 -24.19 -2.92
N ASP A 124 -5.73 -24.94 -3.84
CA ASP A 124 -4.85 -24.39 -4.88
C ASP A 124 -5.68 -23.96 -6.09
N VAL A 125 -5.67 -22.64 -6.38
CA VAL A 125 -6.49 -22.07 -7.48
C VAL A 125 -5.92 -22.38 -8.87
N VAL A 126 -4.66 -22.80 -8.95
CA VAL A 126 -4.01 -23.20 -10.22
C VAL A 126 -4.28 -24.67 -10.54
N ALA A 127 -4.62 -25.47 -9.52
CA ALA A 127 -4.92 -26.88 -9.70
C ALA A 127 -6.33 -27.10 -10.30
N ASP A 128 -6.49 -28.22 -11.00
CA ASP A 128 -7.76 -28.60 -11.61
C ASP A 128 -8.94 -28.60 -10.63
N VAL A 129 -8.67 -28.89 -9.35
CA VAL A 129 -9.70 -28.88 -8.30
C VAL A 129 -10.43 -27.53 -8.18
N PHE A 130 -9.76 -26.40 -8.42
CA PHE A 130 -10.44 -25.10 -8.40
C PHE A 130 -11.44 -25.00 -9.55
N ARG A 131 -11.03 -25.34 -10.76
CA ARG A 131 -11.90 -25.35 -11.93
C ARG A 131 -13.01 -26.38 -11.80
N ASP A 132 -12.67 -27.62 -11.38
CA ASP A 132 -13.58 -28.76 -11.46
C ASP A 132 -14.51 -28.89 -10.24
N ALA A 133 -14.13 -28.35 -9.07
CA ALA A 133 -14.95 -28.42 -7.88
C ALA A 133 -15.55 -27.05 -7.46
N VAL A 134 -14.81 -25.95 -7.64
CA VAL A 134 -15.26 -24.62 -7.20
C VAL A 134 -16.05 -23.94 -8.32
N LEU A 135 -15.49 -23.87 -9.53
CA LEU A 135 -16.15 -23.18 -10.65
C LEU A 135 -17.26 -23.99 -11.32
N THR A 136 -17.49 -25.23 -10.90
CA THR A 136 -18.68 -26.05 -11.28
C THR A 136 -19.72 -26.13 -10.18
N ALA A 137 -19.43 -25.60 -8.98
CA ALA A 137 -20.39 -25.57 -7.90
C ALA A 137 -21.64 -24.75 -8.28
N PRO A 138 -22.80 -25.05 -7.72
CA PRO A 138 -23.97 -24.20 -7.87
C PRO A 138 -23.67 -22.77 -7.44
N ALA A 139 -23.95 -21.81 -8.31
CA ALA A 139 -23.81 -20.40 -7.96
C ALA A 139 -24.75 -20.04 -6.81
N GLN A 140 -24.27 -19.26 -5.84
CA GLN A 140 -25.09 -18.76 -4.76
C GLN A 140 -26.18 -17.83 -5.31
N THR A 141 -27.40 -17.99 -4.87
CA THR A 141 -28.50 -17.10 -5.21
C THR A 141 -28.50 -15.88 -4.30
N GLY A 142 -28.15 -14.73 -4.86
CA GLY A 142 -28.09 -13.46 -4.13
C GLY A 142 -26.79 -13.29 -3.31
N ILE A 143 -26.73 -12.22 -2.57
CA ILE A 143 -25.58 -11.82 -1.76
C ILE A 143 -26.00 -11.86 -0.29
N VAL A 144 -25.20 -12.48 0.57
CA VAL A 144 -25.46 -12.48 2.02
C VAL A 144 -25.43 -11.04 2.55
N PRO A 145 -26.48 -10.58 3.22
CA PRO A 145 -26.54 -9.21 3.76
C PRO A 145 -25.41 -8.95 4.76
N ARG A 146 -24.73 -7.83 4.60
CA ARG A 146 -23.73 -7.30 5.56
C ARG A 146 -24.01 -5.83 5.85
N GLY A 147 -23.73 -5.40 7.08
CA GLY A 147 -23.76 -4.00 7.49
C GLY A 147 -22.52 -3.23 7.05
N ALA A 148 -22.54 -1.92 7.23
CA ALA A 148 -21.37 -1.07 6.98
C ALA A 148 -20.22 -1.40 7.94
N ASP A 149 -20.55 -1.74 9.20
CA ASP A 149 -19.60 -2.01 10.27
C ASP A 149 -19.09 -3.46 10.26
N ASP A 150 -19.64 -4.31 9.39
CA ASP A 150 -19.18 -5.68 9.25
C ASP A 150 -17.81 -5.73 8.56
N MET A 151 -16.92 -6.59 9.07
CA MET A 151 -15.59 -6.79 8.52
C MET A 151 -15.66 -7.34 7.09
N ALA A 152 -15.01 -6.62 6.17
CA ALA A 152 -14.83 -7.04 4.78
C ALA A 152 -13.42 -7.60 4.54
N TRP A 153 -12.43 -7.02 5.21
CA TRP A 153 -11.03 -7.32 5.00
C TRP A 153 -10.29 -7.29 6.34
N LEU A 154 -9.51 -8.31 6.63
CA LEU A 154 -8.59 -8.33 7.75
C LEU A 154 -7.17 -8.14 7.21
N PHE A 155 -6.65 -6.94 7.42
CA PHE A 155 -5.38 -6.49 6.83
C PHE A 155 -4.23 -6.66 7.83
N TYR A 156 -3.25 -7.49 7.50
CA TYR A 156 -2.10 -7.69 8.38
C TYR A 156 -0.97 -6.71 8.09
N THR A 157 -0.59 -5.94 9.11
CA THR A 157 0.56 -5.02 9.07
C THR A 157 1.73 -5.62 9.85
N SER A 158 2.97 -5.30 9.43
CA SER A 158 4.16 -5.63 10.21
C SER A 158 4.17 -4.78 11.49
N GLY A 159 3.79 -5.39 12.60
CA GLY A 159 3.78 -4.74 13.90
C GLY A 159 5.18 -4.28 14.33
N THR A 160 5.24 -3.21 15.13
CA THR A 160 6.49 -2.71 15.75
C THR A 160 7.09 -3.69 16.75
N THR A 161 6.32 -4.69 17.18
CA THR A 161 6.70 -5.74 18.16
C THR A 161 7.17 -7.04 17.52
N GLY A 162 7.39 -7.07 16.20
CA GLY A 162 7.88 -8.24 15.45
C GLY A 162 6.81 -9.19 14.95
N GLN A 163 5.61 -9.25 15.54
CA GLN A 163 4.51 -10.06 15.01
C GLN A 163 3.49 -9.20 14.27
N PRO A 164 2.98 -9.67 13.10
CA PRO A 164 1.95 -8.98 12.36
C PRO A 164 0.67 -8.82 13.17
N LYS A 165 -0.01 -7.66 13.02
CA LYS A 165 -1.32 -7.38 13.62
C LYS A 165 -2.38 -7.30 12.54
N GLY A 166 -3.53 -7.92 12.78
CA GLY A 166 -4.69 -7.82 11.87
C GLY A 166 -5.48 -6.55 12.13
N VAL A 167 -5.57 -5.68 11.15
CA VAL A 167 -6.41 -4.48 11.16
C VAL A 167 -7.78 -4.82 10.60
N ILE A 168 -8.84 -4.48 11.32
CA ILE A 168 -10.22 -4.70 10.89
C ILE A 168 -10.65 -3.58 9.96
N ILE A 169 -10.82 -3.91 8.67
CA ILE A 169 -11.37 -3.01 7.65
C ILE A 169 -12.80 -3.44 7.34
N THR A 170 -13.75 -2.53 7.44
CA THR A 170 -15.17 -2.81 7.25
C THR A 170 -15.63 -2.52 5.82
N HIS A 171 -16.82 -3.00 5.44
CA HIS A 171 -17.45 -2.67 4.18
C HIS A 171 -17.70 -1.15 4.05
N GLY A 172 -18.06 -0.48 5.15
CA GLY A 172 -18.26 0.97 5.18
C GLY A 172 -16.97 1.75 4.96
N MET A 173 -15.87 1.32 5.58
CA MET A 173 -14.55 1.95 5.37
C MET A 173 -14.12 1.89 3.89
N LEU A 174 -14.26 0.73 3.23
CA LEU A 174 -13.93 0.58 1.82
C LEU A 174 -14.85 1.40 0.90
N ALA A 175 -16.13 1.53 1.26
CA ALA A 175 -17.04 2.40 0.52
C ALA A 175 -16.68 3.89 0.68
N SER A 176 -16.32 4.32 1.89
CA SER A 176 -15.86 5.70 2.16
C SER A 176 -14.54 5.99 1.44
N MET A 177 -13.60 5.03 1.46
CA MET A 177 -12.34 5.14 0.69
C MET A 177 -12.61 5.31 -0.82
N THR A 178 -13.59 4.60 -1.37
CA THR A 178 -14.00 4.76 -2.77
C THR A 178 -14.51 6.17 -3.06
N GLN A 179 -15.34 6.72 -2.18
CA GLN A 179 -15.86 8.09 -2.31
C GLN A 179 -14.74 9.13 -2.23
N SER A 180 -13.80 8.97 -1.29
CA SER A 180 -12.65 9.85 -1.17
C SER A 180 -11.74 9.77 -2.41
N TYR A 181 -11.56 8.56 -2.98
CA TYR A 181 -10.79 8.41 -4.22
C TYR A 181 -11.39 9.23 -5.36
N GLU A 182 -12.70 9.12 -5.57
CA GLU A 182 -13.40 9.86 -6.64
C GLU A 182 -13.38 11.38 -6.42
N ALA A 183 -13.37 11.84 -5.18
CA ALA A 183 -13.35 13.24 -4.84
C ALA A 183 -11.94 13.87 -4.91
N ASP A 184 -10.91 13.16 -4.45
CA ASP A 184 -9.61 13.76 -4.12
C ASP A 184 -8.45 13.19 -4.94
N VAL A 185 -8.63 12.02 -5.60
CA VAL A 185 -7.57 11.35 -6.36
C VAL A 185 -7.85 11.39 -7.86
N ASP A 186 -8.86 10.66 -8.32
CA ASP A 186 -9.30 10.67 -9.72
C ASP A 186 -10.68 9.99 -9.86
N GLN A 187 -11.39 10.30 -10.93
CA GLN A 187 -12.64 9.64 -11.28
C GLN A 187 -12.36 8.39 -12.09
N VAL A 188 -13.13 7.33 -11.86
CA VAL A 188 -13.02 6.06 -12.58
C VAL A 188 -14.26 5.85 -13.45
N SER A 189 -14.04 5.45 -14.69
CA SER A 189 -15.08 5.13 -15.67
C SER A 189 -14.99 3.68 -16.16
N ALA A 190 -16.02 3.19 -16.82
CA ALA A 190 -16.06 1.85 -17.41
C ALA A 190 -15.02 1.63 -18.54
N THR A 191 -14.49 2.70 -19.10
CA THR A 191 -13.45 2.64 -20.15
C THR A 191 -12.04 2.58 -19.60
N ASP A 192 -11.88 2.78 -18.29
CA ASP A 192 -10.59 2.76 -17.63
C ASP A 192 -10.09 1.32 -17.37
N THR A 193 -8.84 1.23 -16.98
CA THR A 193 -8.16 -0.03 -16.72
C THR A 193 -7.41 0.04 -15.40
N ALA A 194 -7.75 -0.81 -14.44
CA ALA A 194 -6.94 -1.02 -13.24
C ALA A 194 -5.82 -2.03 -13.55
N LEU A 195 -4.56 -1.59 -13.46
CA LEU A 195 -3.38 -2.43 -13.69
C LEU A 195 -2.72 -2.78 -12.35
N TYR A 196 -2.68 -4.07 -12.04
CA TYR A 196 -2.22 -4.58 -10.74
C TYR A 196 -0.75 -4.98 -10.76
N ALA A 197 0.15 -4.01 -10.86
CA ALA A 197 1.59 -4.22 -10.75
C ALA A 197 2.06 -4.38 -9.29
N ALA A 198 1.46 -3.63 -8.37
CA ALA A 198 1.65 -3.81 -6.93
C ALA A 198 0.75 -4.94 -6.37
N PRO A 199 1.10 -5.53 -5.20
CA PRO A 199 0.36 -6.66 -4.65
C PRO A 199 -1.13 -6.38 -4.39
N LEU A 200 -1.99 -7.24 -4.92
CA LEU A 200 -3.45 -7.22 -4.67
C LEU A 200 -3.81 -7.46 -3.20
N SER A 201 -2.93 -8.07 -2.43
CA SER A 201 -3.10 -8.23 -0.98
C SER A 201 -2.97 -6.93 -0.19
N HIS A 202 -2.64 -5.80 -0.84
CA HIS A 202 -2.39 -4.48 -0.24
C HIS A 202 -3.09 -3.36 -1.02
N GLY A 203 -2.46 -2.19 -1.11
CA GLY A 203 -3.04 -0.99 -1.69
C GLY A 203 -3.68 -1.16 -3.07
N ALA A 204 -3.04 -1.93 -3.96
CA ALA A 204 -3.60 -2.18 -5.29
C ALA A 204 -4.94 -2.94 -5.23
N GLY A 205 -5.08 -3.92 -4.31
CA GLY A 205 -6.33 -4.65 -4.13
C GLY A 205 -7.42 -3.83 -3.46
N LEU A 206 -7.05 -2.92 -2.55
CA LEU A 206 -8.00 -1.98 -1.95
C LEU A 206 -8.59 -1.07 -3.03
N TYR A 207 -7.79 -0.64 -3.99
CA TYR A 207 -8.26 0.18 -5.12
C TYR A 207 -9.01 -0.61 -6.20
N ALA A 208 -9.08 -1.94 -6.11
CA ALA A 208 -9.92 -2.71 -7.03
C ALA A 208 -11.41 -2.39 -6.90
N VAL A 209 -11.87 -2.00 -5.70
CA VAL A 209 -13.31 -1.85 -5.40
C VAL A 209 -13.98 -0.75 -6.22
N MET A 210 -13.35 0.45 -6.37
CA MET A 210 -13.92 1.53 -7.19
C MET A 210 -13.91 1.18 -8.69
N HIS A 211 -12.90 0.45 -9.15
CA HIS A 211 -12.82 0.02 -10.55
C HIS A 211 -13.89 -1.03 -10.87
N VAL A 212 -14.19 -1.96 -9.96
CA VAL A 212 -15.33 -2.88 -10.11
C VAL A 212 -16.65 -2.13 -10.09
N GLN A 213 -16.82 -1.16 -9.18
CA GLN A 213 -18.03 -0.33 -9.13
C GLN A 213 -18.28 0.40 -10.44
N ALA A 214 -17.24 0.95 -11.04
CA ALA A 214 -17.31 1.67 -12.32
C ALA A 214 -17.56 0.72 -13.52
N GLY A 215 -17.24 -0.57 -13.39
CA GLY A 215 -17.27 -1.51 -14.51
C GLY A 215 -16.03 -1.45 -15.40
N ALA A 216 -14.89 -1.04 -14.84
CA ALA A 216 -13.59 -0.91 -15.52
C ALA A 216 -12.93 -2.28 -15.78
N ARG A 217 -11.89 -2.29 -16.61
CA ARG A 217 -11.08 -3.49 -16.86
C ARG A 217 -10.09 -3.72 -15.72
N HIS A 218 -9.81 -4.98 -15.41
CA HIS A 218 -8.88 -5.41 -14.37
C HIS A 218 -7.76 -6.24 -14.99
N VAL A 219 -6.54 -5.78 -14.98
CA VAL A 219 -5.40 -6.39 -15.67
C VAL A 219 -4.35 -6.80 -14.65
N CYS A 220 -4.06 -8.11 -14.61
CA CYS A 220 -2.90 -8.66 -13.94
C CYS A 220 -1.78 -8.86 -14.98
N PRO A 221 -0.56 -8.32 -14.77
CA PRO A 221 0.57 -8.60 -15.65
C PRO A 221 0.83 -10.10 -15.77
N ALA A 222 1.24 -10.59 -16.94
CA ALA A 222 1.54 -12.00 -17.17
C ALA A 222 2.74 -12.46 -16.32
N SER A 223 3.69 -11.57 -16.01
CA SER A 223 4.77 -11.80 -15.05
C SER A 223 4.29 -12.06 -13.61
N GLY A 224 3.04 -11.66 -13.30
CA GLY A 224 2.45 -11.73 -11.96
C GLY A 224 3.01 -10.69 -10.99
N GLY A 225 3.69 -9.65 -11.49
CA GLY A 225 4.34 -8.62 -10.66
C GLY A 225 4.65 -7.34 -11.41
N PHE A 226 5.69 -6.64 -10.96
CA PHE A 226 6.14 -5.38 -11.53
C PHE A 226 7.39 -5.57 -12.40
N GLU A 227 7.17 -5.60 -13.70
CA GLU A 227 8.21 -5.51 -14.72
C GLU A 227 7.98 -4.23 -15.54
N PRO A 228 8.87 -3.22 -15.44
CA PRO A 228 8.62 -1.89 -15.99
C PRO A 228 8.26 -1.86 -17.48
N GLU A 229 8.91 -2.70 -18.30
CA GLU A 229 8.65 -2.76 -19.73
C GLU A 229 7.26 -3.32 -20.02
N GLU A 230 6.88 -4.43 -19.37
CA GLU A 230 5.53 -5.00 -19.46
C GLU A 230 4.45 -4.00 -19.04
N ILE A 231 4.71 -3.21 -17.98
CA ILE A 231 3.77 -2.18 -17.52
C ILE A 231 3.58 -1.09 -18.58
N LEU A 232 4.64 -0.63 -19.22
CA LEU A 232 4.57 0.36 -20.30
C LEU A 232 3.83 -0.19 -21.53
N GLU A 233 4.08 -1.44 -21.90
CA GLU A 233 3.38 -2.11 -23.00
C GLU A 233 1.88 -2.30 -22.71
N LEU A 234 1.53 -2.74 -21.51
CA LEU A 234 0.13 -2.90 -21.09
C LEU A 234 -0.58 -1.55 -21.02
N ALA A 235 0.09 -0.50 -20.54
CA ALA A 235 -0.48 0.84 -20.52
C ALA A 235 -0.79 1.34 -21.94
N ALA A 236 0.14 1.16 -22.87
CA ALA A 236 -0.04 1.56 -24.27
C ALA A 236 -1.17 0.73 -24.96
N HIS A 237 -1.28 -0.56 -24.61
CA HIS A 237 -2.30 -1.45 -25.19
C HIS A 237 -3.72 -1.10 -24.73
N PHE A 238 -3.91 -0.90 -23.42
CA PHE A 238 -5.26 -0.70 -22.86
C PHE A 238 -5.71 0.77 -22.90
N GLY A 239 -4.78 1.71 -22.78
CA GLY A 239 -5.10 3.13 -22.61
C GLY A 239 -5.84 3.41 -21.30
N SER A 240 -5.82 4.65 -20.84
CA SER A 240 -6.53 5.08 -19.61
C SER A 240 -6.28 4.17 -18.39
N VAL A 241 -5.00 3.91 -18.11
CA VAL A 241 -4.57 2.99 -17.04
C VAL A 241 -4.41 3.72 -15.72
N HIS A 242 -5.06 3.17 -14.70
CA HIS A 242 -4.86 3.49 -13.29
C HIS A 242 -4.02 2.42 -12.62
N MET A 243 -3.02 2.79 -11.86
CA MET A 243 -2.22 1.85 -11.07
C MET A 243 -1.77 2.44 -9.74
N PHE A 244 -1.62 1.57 -8.76
CA PHE A 244 -0.92 1.89 -7.51
C PHE A 244 0.55 1.50 -7.64
N ALA A 245 1.45 2.37 -7.18
CA ALA A 245 2.89 2.14 -7.21
C ALA A 245 3.57 2.55 -5.90
N ALA A 246 4.53 1.77 -5.45
CA ALA A 246 5.48 2.22 -4.43
C ALA A 246 6.49 3.21 -5.05
N PRO A 247 7.10 4.13 -4.27
CA PRO A 247 8.11 5.06 -4.78
C PRO A 247 9.24 4.39 -5.57
N THR A 248 9.72 3.24 -5.11
CA THR A 248 10.75 2.46 -5.83
C THR A 248 10.26 1.93 -7.17
N MET A 249 8.95 1.64 -7.31
CA MET A 249 8.36 1.24 -8.59
C MET A 249 8.30 2.44 -9.55
N VAL A 250 7.91 3.62 -9.05
CA VAL A 250 7.91 4.86 -9.85
C VAL A 250 9.31 5.14 -10.39
N LYS A 251 10.33 5.09 -9.53
CA LYS A 251 11.74 5.30 -9.93
C LYS A 251 12.18 4.31 -11.02
N ARG A 252 11.96 3.02 -10.80
CA ARG A 252 12.32 1.97 -11.78
C ARG A 252 11.56 2.13 -13.10
N LEU A 253 10.27 2.49 -13.05
CA LEU A 253 9.46 2.75 -14.24
C LEU A 253 10.03 3.93 -15.04
N THR A 254 10.37 5.03 -14.35
CA THR A 254 10.94 6.23 -14.97
C THR A 254 12.28 5.92 -15.62
N GLN A 255 13.17 5.23 -14.93
CA GLN A 255 14.47 4.82 -15.47
C GLN A 255 14.31 3.98 -16.74
N ARG A 256 13.46 2.91 -16.67
CA ARG A 256 13.26 2.06 -17.84
C ARG A 256 12.58 2.78 -18.99
N ALA A 257 11.60 3.63 -18.72
CA ALA A 257 10.93 4.43 -19.74
C ALA A 257 11.90 5.34 -20.49
N LYS A 258 12.86 5.95 -19.80
CA LYS A 258 13.93 6.74 -20.41
C LYS A 258 14.85 5.89 -21.30
N GLU A 259 15.27 4.73 -20.80
CA GLU A 259 16.14 3.81 -21.58
C GLU A 259 15.50 3.39 -22.89
N VAL A 260 14.21 3.10 -22.89
CA VAL A 260 13.47 2.67 -24.09
C VAL A 260 12.75 3.81 -24.82
N SER A 261 12.94 5.06 -24.36
CA SER A 261 12.30 6.27 -24.92
C SER A 261 10.76 6.21 -24.93
N ALA A 262 10.16 5.51 -23.95
CA ALA A 262 8.71 5.42 -23.82
C ALA A 262 8.17 6.59 -22.99
N GLN A 263 7.12 7.27 -23.48
CA GLN A 263 6.50 8.43 -22.82
C GLN A 263 5.33 8.07 -21.91
N GLY A 264 5.14 6.77 -21.57
CA GLY A 264 4.04 6.32 -20.73
C GLY A 264 2.66 6.44 -21.37
N THR A 265 2.59 6.30 -22.69
CA THR A 265 1.32 6.31 -23.43
C THR A 265 0.32 5.37 -22.78
N GLY A 266 -0.89 5.87 -22.50
CA GLY A 266 -1.95 5.10 -21.88
C GLY A 266 -1.97 5.16 -20.35
N LEU A 267 -0.89 5.62 -19.68
CA LEU A 267 -0.97 5.91 -18.25
C LEU A 267 -1.87 7.13 -18.02
N ARG A 268 -2.86 6.98 -17.17
CA ARG A 268 -3.75 8.06 -16.75
C ARG A 268 -3.49 8.47 -15.30
N THR A 269 -3.44 7.51 -14.39
CA THR A 269 -3.25 7.80 -12.98
C THR A 269 -2.33 6.80 -12.33
N VAL A 270 -1.19 7.29 -11.86
CA VAL A 270 -0.26 6.54 -11.02
C VAL A 270 -0.36 7.09 -9.60
N VAL A 271 -1.09 6.36 -8.75
CA VAL A 271 -1.17 6.70 -7.33
C VAL A 271 0.04 6.13 -6.63
N TYR A 272 0.88 6.98 -6.05
CA TYR A 272 2.07 6.51 -5.34
C TYR A 272 1.98 6.73 -3.84
N ALA A 273 2.38 5.71 -3.08
CA ALA A 273 2.38 5.69 -1.63
C ALA A 273 3.15 4.49 -1.07
N GLY A 274 3.08 4.30 0.26
CA GLY A 274 3.62 3.12 0.95
C GLY A 274 5.09 3.23 1.36
N GLY A 275 5.74 4.33 1.01
CA GLY A 275 7.11 4.66 1.40
C GLY A 275 7.42 6.13 1.13
N PRO A 276 8.58 6.63 1.60
CA PRO A 276 9.00 7.99 1.28
C PRO A 276 9.28 8.14 -0.23
N MET A 277 8.65 9.15 -0.82
CA MET A 277 8.98 9.61 -2.17
C MET A 277 9.95 10.77 -2.05
N TYR A 278 11.13 10.63 -2.64
CA TYR A 278 12.10 11.71 -2.65
C TYR A 278 11.75 12.74 -3.72
N LEU A 279 11.99 14.01 -3.38
CA LEU A 279 11.62 15.13 -4.23
C LEU A 279 12.25 15.04 -5.64
N ALA A 280 13.53 14.64 -5.71
CA ALA A 280 14.22 14.46 -6.98
C ALA A 280 13.55 13.38 -7.87
N ASP A 281 13.16 12.24 -7.29
CA ASP A 281 12.56 11.13 -8.02
C ASP A 281 11.18 11.51 -8.60
N ILE A 282 10.34 12.25 -7.84
CA ILE A 282 9.01 12.65 -8.34
C ILE A 282 9.10 13.81 -9.34
N ILE A 283 10.06 14.71 -9.19
CA ILE A 283 10.34 15.75 -10.22
C ILE A 283 10.70 15.04 -11.53
N GLU A 284 11.69 14.14 -11.50
CA GLU A 284 12.14 13.40 -12.68
C GLU A 284 11.00 12.63 -13.35
N ALA A 285 10.20 11.92 -12.54
CA ALA A 285 9.06 11.15 -13.04
C ALA A 285 7.99 12.03 -13.67
N SER A 286 7.60 13.13 -13.00
CA SER A 286 6.55 14.02 -13.49
C SER A 286 6.99 14.85 -14.72
N ASP A 287 8.26 15.19 -14.81
CA ASP A 287 8.82 15.85 -15.99
C ASP A 287 8.86 14.92 -17.21
N TRP A 288 9.04 13.60 -16.98
CA TRP A 288 9.06 12.60 -18.05
C TRP A 288 7.66 12.16 -18.51
N PHE A 289 6.79 11.80 -17.57
CA PHE A 289 5.47 11.23 -17.87
C PHE A 289 4.34 12.26 -17.94
N GLY A 290 4.59 13.49 -17.49
CA GLY A 290 3.57 14.54 -17.42
C GLY A 290 2.57 14.33 -16.26
N PRO A 291 1.32 14.81 -16.39
CA PRO A 291 0.34 14.92 -15.32
C PRO A 291 -0.37 13.59 -15.00
N VAL A 292 0.37 12.55 -14.64
CA VAL A 292 -0.20 11.24 -14.32
C VAL A 292 -0.11 10.89 -12.83
N PHE A 293 0.68 11.62 -12.03
CA PHE A 293 0.95 11.26 -10.63
C PHE A 293 -0.01 11.92 -9.65
N VAL A 294 -0.44 11.12 -8.67
CA VAL A 294 -1.17 11.57 -7.47
C VAL A 294 -0.53 10.88 -6.28
N GLN A 295 -0.16 11.63 -5.25
CA GLN A 295 0.31 11.02 -4.00
C GLN A 295 -0.84 10.84 -3.03
N ILE A 296 -0.82 9.73 -2.27
CA ILE A 296 -1.66 9.60 -1.09
C ILE A 296 -0.81 9.20 0.13
N TYR A 297 -1.28 9.54 1.30
CA TYR A 297 -0.80 9.00 2.54
C TYR A 297 -1.91 8.22 3.22
N GLY A 298 -1.55 7.05 3.74
CA GLY A 298 -2.41 6.14 4.49
C GLY A 298 -1.60 5.05 5.14
N GLN A 299 -2.24 4.32 6.01
CA GLN A 299 -1.68 3.18 6.74
C GLN A 299 -2.65 2.00 6.65
N GLY A 300 -2.25 0.81 7.14
CA GLY A 300 -3.19 -0.29 7.30
C GLY A 300 -4.38 0.07 8.18
N GLU A 301 -4.13 0.88 9.19
CA GLU A 301 -5.08 1.39 10.19
C GLU A 301 -6.02 2.50 9.67
N CYS A 302 -5.63 3.12 8.56
CA CYS A 302 -6.46 4.07 7.79
C CYS A 302 -6.10 3.91 6.32
N PRO A 303 -6.69 2.89 5.63
CA PRO A 303 -6.22 2.47 4.32
C PRO A 303 -6.46 3.54 3.26
N MET A 304 -5.40 3.99 2.61
CA MET A 304 -5.37 4.85 1.43
C MET A 304 -6.01 6.25 1.60
N GLY A 305 -6.57 6.58 2.76
CA GLY A 305 -7.57 7.64 2.88
C GLY A 305 -7.21 8.79 3.82
N ILE A 306 -5.93 9.00 4.22
CA ILE A 306 -5.59 10.10 5.14
C ILE A 306 -5.47 11.42 4.39
N THR A 307 -4.51 11.52 3.46
CA THR A 307 -4.31 12.72 2.64
C THR A 307 -4.14 12.39 1.17
N ALA A 308 -4.31 13.38 0.31
CA ALA A 308 -3.98 13.31 -1.11
C ALA A 308 -3.28 14.60 -1.56
N LEU A 309 -2.22 14.45 -2.37
CA LEU A 309 -1.59 15.51 -3.14
C LEU A 309 -2.06 15.37 -4.59
N SER A 310 -2.86 16.30 -5.05
CA SER A 310 -3.53 16.22 -6.33
C SER A 310 -2.54 16.24 -7.51
N ARG A 311 -2.98 15.75 -8.66
CA ARG A 311 -2.23 15.84 -9.93
C ARG A 311 -1.83 17.27 -10.25
N ASN A 312 -2.71 18.24 -9.97
CA ASN A 312 -2.43 19.65 -10.18
C ASN A 312 -1.31 20.15 -9.27
N ASP A 313 -1.35 19.80 -7.97
CA ASP A 313 -0.29 20.15 -7.03
C ASP A 313 1.07 19.53 -7.42
N VAL A 314 1.06 18.30 -7.94
CA VAL A 314 2.28 17.63 -8.43
C VAL A 314 2.88 18.35 -9.62
N MET A 315 2.05 18.94 -10.50
CA MET A 315 2.49 19.61 -11.74
C MET A 315 2.68 21.13 -11.63
N ASP A 316 2.13 21.76 -10.59
CA ASP A 316 2.19 23.22 -10.43
C ASP A 316 3.62 23.67 -10.06
N ARG A 317 4.39 24.06 -11.06
CA ARG A 317 5.75 24.61 -10.91
C ARG A 317 5.79 26.12 -10.75
N ASP A 318 4.67 26.79 -10.99
CA ASP A 318 4.57 28.25 -10.94
C ASP A 318 4.32 28.78 -9.53
N HIS A 319 3.80 27.91 -8.64
CA HIS A 319 3.56 28.29 -7.26
C HIS A 319 4.88 28.56 -6.50
N PRO A 320 5.01 29.67 -5.74
CA PRO A 320 6.24 29.99 -5.01
C PRO A 320 6.72 28.88 -4.08
N GLU A 321 5.80 28.12 -3.47
CA GLU A 321 6.06 27.03 -2.54
C GLU A 321 5.94 25.64 -3.19
N TRP A 322 6.03 25.52 -4.51
CA TRP A 322 5.80 24.25 -5.20
C TRP A 322 6.68 23.10 -4.71
N ARG A 323 7.94 23.39 -4.35
CA ARG A 323 8.85 22.36 -3.82
C ARG A 323 8.38 21.83 -2.47
N SER A 324 7.95 22.70 -1.57
CA SER A 324 7.39 22.33 -0.26
C SER A 324 6.11 21.50 -0.43
N ARG A 325 5.20 21.94 -1.31
CA ARG A 325 3.97 21.21 -1.62
C ARG A 325 4.25 19.82 -2.23
N LEU A 326 5.14 19.73 -3.20
CA LEU A 326 5.52 18.48 -3.84
C LEU A 326 6.24 17.53 -2.87
N GLY A 327 6.96 18.05 -1.88
CA GLY A 327 7.57 17.29 -0.79
C GLY A 327 6.61 16.89 0.33
N SER A 328 5.37 17.42 0.33
CA SER A 328 4.31 17.05 1.27
C SER A 328 3.59 15.77 0.84
N VAL A 329 2.68 15.27 1.68
CA VAL A 329 1.75 14.20 1.31
C VAL A 329 0.34 14.74 1.01
N GLY A 330 0.24 16.04 0.76
CA GLY A 330 -1.00 16.71 0.40
C GLY A 330 -1.86 17.10 1.58
N ARG A 331 -3.16 17.23 1.34
CA ARG A 331 -4.17 17.68 2.29
C ARG A 331 -5.12 16.55 2.67
N ALA A 332 -5.80 16.69 3.81
CA ALA A 332 -6.80 15.73 4.27
C ALA A 332 -7.77 15.37 3.13
N GLN A 333 -8.02 14.08 2.93
CA GLN A 333 -9.04 13.61 1.99
C GLN A 333 -10.45 13.91 2.52
N SER A 334 -11.41 13.94 1.62
CA SER A 334 -12.82 14.16 1.93
C SER A 334 -13.33 13.20 3.01
N GLY A 335 -13.91 13.75 4.06
CA GLY A 335 -14.40 12.96 5.21
C GLY A 335 -13.34 12.61 6.25
N MET A 336 -12.12 13.17 6.13
CA MET A 336 -11.03 12.98 7.10
C MET A 336 -10.69 14.30 7.81
N GLU A 337 -10.35 14.19 9.09
CA GLU A 337 -9.73 15.23 9.89
C GLU A 337 -8.30 14.81 10.20
N VAL A 338 -7.36 15.72 10.04
CA VAL A 338 -5.94 15.51 10.32
C VAL A 338 -5.45 16.62 11.23
N GLU A 339 -4.88 16.26 12.37
CA GLU A 339 -4.30 17.17 13.34
C GLU A 339 -2.92 16.70 13.75
N ILE A 340 -2.14 17.62 14.29
CA ILE A 340 -0.82 17.34 14.90
C ILE A 340 -0.97 17.49 16.41
N CYS A 341 -0.46 16.52 17.17
CA CYS A 341 -0.53 16.55 18.63
C CYS A 341 0.84 16.41 19.30
N ASP A 342 0.89 16.88 20.53
CA ASP A 342 2.01 16.67 21.44
C ASP A 342 2.00 15.24 22.04
N PRO A 343 3.01 14.83 22.82
CA PRO A 343 3.06 13.51 23.45
C PRO A 343 1.89 13.22 24.42
N THR A 344 1.15 14.23 24.86
CA THR A 344 -0.04 14.04 25.70
C THR A 344 -1.30 13.75 24.87
N GLY A 345 -1.24 13.97 23.55
CA GLY A 345 -2.35 13.87 22.61
C GLY A 345 -3.12 15.20 22.44
N ALA A 346 -2.60 16.30 22.97
CA ALA A 346 -3.22 17.61 22.81
C ALA A 346 -2.80 18.24 21.46
N PRO A 347 -3.74 18.83 20.68
CA PRO A 347 -3.43 19.50 19.43
C PRO A 347 -2.42 20.62 19.61
N VAL A 348 -1.49 20.75 18.65
CA VAL A 348 -0.47 21.82 18.64
C VAL A 348 -0.80 22.87 17.56
N PRO A 349 -0.27 24.09 17.67
CA PRO A 349 -0.47 25.11 16.65
C PRO A 349 0.08 24.72 15.28
N THR A 350 -0.56 25.20 14.22
CA THR A 350 -0.11 25.04 12.82
C THR A 350 1.38 25.43 12.69
N GLY A 351 2.14 24.65 11.95
CA GLY A 351 3.57 24.82 11.77
C GLY A 351 4.42 24.20 12.87
N THR A 352 3.80 23.61 13.91
CA THR A 352 4.51 22.88 14.97
C THR A 352 4.57 21.40 14.61
N GLU A 353 5.74 20.78 14.84
CA GLU A 353 5.93 19.34 14.64
C GLU A 353 5.35 18.54 15.81
N GLY A 354 4.76 17.39 15.50
CA GLY A 354 4.23 16.45 16.49
C GLY A 354 3.72 15.17 15.85
N GLU A 355 3.08 14.32 16.64
CA GLU A 355 2.48 13.09 16.11
C GLU A 355 1.22 13.42 15.30
N ILE A 356 1.07 12.75 14.16
CA ILE A 356 -0.10 12.90 13.30
C ILE A 356 -1.23 12.08 13.90
N MET A 357 -2.36 12.71 14.17
CA MET A 357 -3.59 12.04 14.53
C MET A 357 -4.68 12.28 13.49
N VAL A 358 -5.48 11.25 13.25
CA VAL A 358 -6.50 11.30 12.18
C VAL A 358 -7.84 10.74 12.67
N ARG A 359 -8.91 11.32 12.18
CA ARG A 359 -10.29 10.90 12.45
C ARG A 359 -11.11 10.92 11.17
N GLY A 360 -11.97 9.92 10.96
CA GLY A 360 -12.86 9.87 9.81
C GLY A 360 -13.33 8.47 9.47
N ALA A 361 -14.10 8.38 8.40
CA ALA A 361 -14.80 7.16 8.03
C ALA A 361 -13.89 6.02 7.53
N THR A 362 -12.63 6.30 7.19
CA THR A 362 -11.64 5.30 6.76
C THR A 362 -10.74 4.82 7.89
N VAL A 363 -10.89 5.34 9.12
CA VAL A 363 -10.13 4.87 10.30
C VAL A 363 -10.64 3.49 10.73
N MET A 364 -9.72 2.58 11.03
CA MET A 364 -10.01 1.19 11.43
C MET A 364 -11.00 1.07 12.58
N ALA A 365 -11.74 -0.02 12.59
CA ALA A 365 -12.57 -0.38 13.74
C ALA A 365 -11.73 -0.86 14.94
N GLY A 366 -10.50 -1.31 14.72
CA GLY A 366 -9.55 -1.77 15.71
C GLY A 366 -8.66 -2.90 15.20
N TYR A 367 -7.82 -3.42 16.10
CA TYR A 367 -7.00 -4.59 15.81
C TYR A 367 -7.74 -5.89 16.20
N TRP A 368 -7.66 -6.88 15.33
CA TRP A 368 -8.26 -8.18 15.52
C TRP A 368 -7.75 -8.85 16.79
N ARG A 369 -8.67 -9.20 17.69
CA ARG A 369 -8.38 -9.86 18.98
C ARG A 369 -7.30 -9.19 19.83
N ASN A 370 -7.08 -7.89 19.64
CA ASN A 370 -6.05 -7.14 20.36
C ASN A 370 -6.60 -5.82 20.91
N PRO A 371 -7.44 -5.88 21.97
CA PRO A 371 -8.05 -4.69 22.56
C PRO A 371 -7.02 -3.74 23.18
N ALA A 372 -5.91 -4.27 23.70
CA ALA A 372 -4.86 -3.41 24.26
C ALA A 372 -4.16 -2.55 23.19
N ALA A 373 -3.79 -3.15 22.05
CA ALA A 373 -3.23 -2.40 20.93
C ALA A 373 -4.27 -1.41 20.34
N THR A 374 -5.54 -1.81 20.30
CA THR A 374 -6.63 -0.93 19.85
C THR A 374 -6.75 0.30 20.74
N ALA A 375 -6.81 0.13 22.05
CA ALA A 375 -6.90 1.23 23.01
C ALA A 375 -5.65 2.14 23.02
N ALA A 376 -4.48 1.59 22.69
CA ALA A 376 -3.26 2.38 22.55
C ALA A 376 -3.25 3.24 21.29
N ALA A 377 -3.84 2.75 20.19
CA ALA A 377 -3.85 3.43 18.91
C ALA A 377 -5.05 4.37 18.71
N LEU A 378 -6.23 4.01 19.28
CA LEU A 378 -7.46 4.78 19.14
C LEU A 378 -7.81 5.47 20.47
N ARG A 379 -7.88 6.80 20.47
CA ARG A 379 -8.23 7.62 21.63
C ARG A 379 -9.30 8.62 21.24
N ASP A 380 -10.45 8.61 21.89
CA ASP A 380 -11.57 9.55 21.67
C ASP A 380 -11.95 9.72 20.18
N GLY A 381 -11.93 8.62 19.44
CA GLY A 381 -12.21 8.59 18.00
C GLY A 381 -11.06 9.01 17.08
N TRP A 382 -9.89 9.36 17.63
CA TRP A 382 -8.69 9.66 16.89
C TRP A 382 -7.76 8.44 16.82
N LEU A 383 -7.22 8.19 15.63
CA LEU A 383 -6.12 7.25 15.42
C LEU A 383 -4.79 8.02 15.58
N LEU A 384 -3.98 7.60 16.53
CA LEU A 384 -2.58 8.01 16.63
C LEU A 384 -1.76 7.18 15.63
N THR A 385 -1.21 7.85 14.63
CA THR A 385 -0.59 7.15 13.49
C THR A 385 0.79 6.58 13.78
N GLY A 386 1.45 7.10 14.81
CA GLY A 386 2.86 6.82 15.09
C GLY A 386 3.82 7.47 14.07
N ASP A 387 3.31 8.31 13.18
CA ASP A 387 4.12 9.12 12.26
C ASP A 387 4.20 10.56 12.77
N VAL A 388 5.34 11.21 12.59
CA VAL A 388 5.58 12.61 12.95
C VAL A 388 5.48 13.47 11.70
N GLY A 389 4.81 14.61 11.83
CA GLY A 389 4.64 15.54 10.72
C GLY A 389 4.35 16.95 11.16
N VAL A 390 4.11 17.81 10.19
CA VAL A 390 3.73 19.20 10.36
C VAL A 390 2.67 19.59 9.35
N LEU A 391 1.64 20.31 9.79
CA LEU A 391 0.64 20.94 8.93
C LEU A 391 1.03 22.39 8.69
N ASP A 392 1.04 22.83 7.44
CA ASP A 392 1.18 24.24 7.11
C ASP A 392 -0.15 25.00 7.15
N ALA A 393 -0.10 26.32 6.95
CA ALA A 393 -1.28 27.19 6.98
C ALA A 393 -2.27 26.91 5.82
N ALA A 394 -1.85 26.26 4.75
CA ALA A 394 -2.67 25.85 3.63
C ALA A 394 -3.24 24.42 3.79
N GLY A 395 -2.91 23.74 4.90
CA GLY A 395 -3.37 22.39 5.23
C GLY A 395 -2.55 21.27 4.58
N TYR A 396 -1.37 21.55 4.01
CA TYR A 396 -0.49 20.51 3.51
C TYR A 396 0.25 19.84 4.66
N LEU A 397 0.19 18.51 4.67
CA LEU A 397 0.88 17.67 5.64
C LEU A 397 2.25 17.25 5.10
N THR A 398 3.30 17.61 5.81
CA THR A 398 4.65 17.12 5.53
C THR A 398 5.02 16.05 6.54
N LEU A 399 5.29 14.83 6.07
CA LEU A 399 5.81 13.75 6.89
C LEU A 399 7.29 14.02 7.20
N ARG A 400 7.65 13.88 8.47
CA ARG A 400 9.06 13.96 8.91
C ARG A 400 9.69 12.57 9.00
N ASP A 401 9.16 11.72 9.85
CA ASP A 401 9.57 10.32 9.99
C ASP A 401 8.58 9.56 10.90
N ARG A 402 8.86 8.31 11.17
CA ARG A 402 8.19 7.59 12.24
C ARG A 402 8.72 8.03 13.60
N SER A 403 7.86 8.17 14.60
CA SER A 403 8.25 8.60 15.95
C SER A 403 9.37 7.72 16.55
N LYS A 404 9.36 6.42 16.24
CA LYS A 404 10.37 5.44 16.66
C LYS A 404 11.68 5.49 15.86
N ASP A 405 11.71 6.16 14.73
CA ASP A 405 12.89 6.28 13.85
C ASP A 405 13.57 7.66 13.98
N VAL A 406 12.95 8.59 14.70
CA VAL A 406 13.54 9.89 15.04
C VAL A 406 14.81 9.65 15.86
N ILE A 407 15.91 10.25 15.44
CA ILE A 407 17.22 10.15 16.09
C ILE A 407 17.34 11.27 17.10
N ILE A 408 17.61 10.94 18.35
CA ILE A 408 17.78 11.94 19.43
C ILE A 408 19.28 12.11 19.71
N THR A 409 19.85 13.17 19.17
CA THR A 409 21.29 13.47 19.35
C THR A 409 21.48 14.83 20.01
N GLY A 410 22.22 14.86 21.12
CA GLY A 410 22.47 16.08 21.89
C GLY A 410 21.20 16.81 22.35
N GLY A 411 20.12 16.07 22.62
CA GLY A 411 18.82 16.62 23.00
C GLY A 411 18.01 17.22 21.83
N SER A 412 18.48 17.06 20.59
CA SER A 412 17.79 17.54 19.38
C SER A 412 17.24 16.36 18.59
N ASN A 413 16.02 16.51 18.06
CA ASN A 413 15.45 15.56 17.13
C ASN A 413 16.08 15.74 15.76
N VAL A 414 16.53 14.64 15.16
CA VAL A 414 16.98 14.56 13.78
C VAL A 414 16.13 13.55 13.05
N TYR A 415 15.53 13.98 11.96
CA TYR A 415 14.67 13.14 11.14
C TYR A 415 15.52 12.50 10.03
N PRO A 416 15.65 11.18 10.01
CA PRO A 416 16.42 10.47 8.99
C PRO A 416 16.12 10.92 7.56
N ARG A 417 14.85 11.13 7.23
CA ARG A 417 14.42 11.56 5.89
C ARG A 417 15.06 12.89 5.46
N GLU A 418 15.17 13.86 6.36
CA GLU A 418 15.80 15.15 6.05
C GLU A 418 17.26 14.98 5.61
N VAL A 419 17.98 14.09 6.27
CA VAL A 419 19.37 13.77 5.94
C VAL A 419 19.46 12.94 4.66
N GLU A 420 18.57 11.95 4.51
CA GLU A 420 18.48 11.11 3.33
C GLU A 420 18.21 11.94 2.06
N GLU A 421 17.31 12.93 2.12
CA GLU A 421 17.01 13.83 0.99
C GLU A 421 18.22 14.66 0.56
N VAL A 422 19.01 15.15 1.50
CA VAL A 422 20.23 15.89 1.17
C VAL A 422 21.28 14.98 0.55
N LEU A 423 21.52 13.81 1.13
CA LEU A 423 22.50 12.86 0.61
C LEU A 423 22.16 12.40 -0.81
N LEU A 424 20.87 12.19 -1.12
CA LEU A 424 20.39 11.79 -2.45
C LEU A 424 20.48 12.90 -3.52
N MET A 425 20.85 14.12 -3.14
CA MET A 425 21.22 15.15 -4.14
C MET A 425 22.54 14.83 -4.84
N HIS A 426 23.35 13.92 -4.29
CA HIS A 426 24.61 13.52 -4.89
C HIS A 426 24.39 12.50 -6.03
N GLU A 427 24.81 12.82 -7.24
CA GLU A 427 24.54 12.03 -8.48
C GLU A 427 25.06 10.59 -8.42
N GLN A 428 26.12 10.33 -7.65
CA GLN A 428 26.69 8.98 -7.50
C GLN A 428 26.03 8.13 -6.43
N LEU A 429 25.03 8.66 -5.69
CA LEU A 429 24.22 7.87 -4.76
C LEU A 429 22.93 7.39 -5.43
N ARG A 430 22.69 6.09 -5.32
CA ARG A 430 21.45 5.47 -5.81
C ARG A 430 20.42 5.32 -4.70
N GLU A 431 20.89 4.96 -3.49
CA GLU A 431 20.03 4.75 -2.32
C GLU A 431 20.78 5.19 -1.06
N VAL A 432 20.01 5.64 -0.08
CA VAL A 432 20.50 5.97 1.25
C VAL A 432 19.46 5.62 2.30
N SER A 433 19.92 5.23 3.48
CA SER A 433 19.06 5.12 4.66
C SER A 433 19.84 5.55 5.89
N VAL A 434 19.23 6.41 6.70
CA VAL A 434 19.84 6.98 7.91
C VAL A 434 19.17 6.40 9.15
N VAL A 435 20.00 6.02 10.13
CA VAL A 435 19.56 5.47 11.41
C VAL A 435 20.36 6.05 12.56
N GLY A 436 19.76 6.05 13.75
CA GLY A 436 20.48 6.35 15.00
C GLY A 436 21.20 5.11 15.52
N GLN A 437 22.40 5.31 16.06
CA GLN A 437 23.10 4.31 16.85
C GLN A 437 23.33 4.87 18.26
N ALA A 438 22.96 4.10 19.28
CA ALA A 438 23.15 4.50 20.67
C ALA A 438 24.61 4.87 20.96
N GLN A 439 24.82 6.03 21.58
CA GLN A 439 26.13 6.57 21.90
C GLN A 439 26.06 7.29 23.27
N GLY A 440 27.01 6.96 24.17
CA GLY A 440 26.91 7.31 25.59
C GLY A 440 26.94 8.79 25.95
N GLU A 441 27.54 9.66 25.12
CA GLU A 441 27.69 11.09 25.39
C GLU A 441 26.52 11.92 24.82
N TRP A 442 26.04 11.56 23.64
CA TRP A 442 25.06 12.38 22.89
C TRP A 442 23.67 11.72 22.75
N GLY A 443 23.48 10.53 23.35
CA GLY A 443 22.27 9.73 23.20
C GLY A 443 22.34 8.83 21.96
N GLU A 444 22.25 9.40 20.76
CA GLU A 444 22.44 8.68 19.51
C GLU A 444 23.40 9.42 18.58
N GLU A 445 24.18 8.70 17.81
CA GLU A 445 24.90 9.24 16.66
C GLU A 445 24.17 8.89 15.35
N ILE A 446 24.30 9.78 14.38
CA ILE A 446 23.67 9.63 13.08
C ILE A 446 24.59 8.81 12.17
N VAL A 447 24.06 7.73 11.62
CA VAL A 447 24.77 6.81 10.73
C VAL A 447 24.02 6.68 9.40
N ALA A 448 24.74 6.82 8.29
CA ALA A 448 24.18 6.64 6.94
C ALA A 448 24.65 5.33 6.31
N PHE A 449 23.72 4.55 5.79
CA PHE A 449 23.97 3.43 4.88
C PHE A 449 23.74 3.92 3.46
N ILE A 450 24.71 3.75 2.59
CA ILE A 450 24.70 4.29 1.22
C ILE A 450 24.93 3.19 0.17
N VAL A 451 24.29 3.34 -0.98
CA VAL A 451 24.49 2.53 -2.18
C VAL A 451 24.92 3.46 -3.31
N GLY A 452 26.15 3.29 -3.79
CA GLY A 452 26.75 4.13 -4.82
C GLY A 452 28.21 4.43 -4.50
N ASP A 453 28.87 5.28 -5.31
CA ASP A 453 30.32 5.47 -5.29
C ASP A 453 30.79 6.85 -4.77
N ALA A 454 29.86 7.68 -4.27
CA ALA A 454 30.16 8.99 -3.71
C ALA A 454 31.20 8.91 -2.56
N ALA A 455 32.16 9.82 -2.55
CA ALA A 455 33.15 9.90 -1.48
C ALA A 455 32.54 10.50 -0.19
N GLU A 456 32.91 9.97 0.97
CA GLU A 456 32.38 10.46 2.27
C GLU A 456 32.60 11.97 2.46
N ALA A 457 33.76 12.49 2.02
CA ALA A 457 34.06 13.92 2.11
C ALA A 457 33.12 14.78 1.29
N GLU A 458 32.65 14.29 0.13
CA GLU A 458 31.68 14.99 -0.71
C GLU A 458 30.30 14.99 -0.06
N LEU A 459 29.90 13.86 0.55
CA LEU A 459 28.64 13.72 1.29
C LEU A 459 28.63 14.61 2.54
N ASP A 460 29.76 14.69 3.25
CA ASP A 460 29.94 15.57 4.37
C ASP A 460 29.81 17.05 3.96
N ALA A 461 30.47 17.45 2.89
CA ALA A 461 30.38 18.81 2.35
C ALA A 461 28.95 19.16 1.96
N LEU A 462 28.25 18.24 1.27
CA LEU A 462 26.86 18.41 0.86
C LEU A 462 25.93 18.60 2.08
N CYS A 463 26.09 17.79 3.12
CA CYS A 463 25.33 17.95 4.36
C CYS A 463 25.61 19.31 5.03
N LEU A 464 26.87 19.73 5.11
CA LEU A 464 27.26 21.01 5.73
C LEU A 464 26.72 22.23 4.98
N ASP A 465 26.49 22.11 3.68
CA ASP A 465 25.92 23.16 2.85
C ASP A 465 24.40 23.29 2.98
N HIS A 466 23.70 22.19 3.27
CA HIS A 466 22.24 22.13 3.19
C HIS A 466 21.52 21.98 4.53
N ILE A 467 22.16 21.35 5.53
CA ILE A 467 21.55 21.08 6.84
C ILE A 467 22.47 21.47 8.01
N ALA A 468 21.88 21.60 9.18
CA ALA A 468 22.64 21.96 10.39
C ALA A 468 23.73 20.90 10.65
N ARG A 469 24.94 21.39 11.07
CA ARG A 469 26.14 20.55 11.26
C ARG A 469 25.93 19.33 12.17
N PHE A 470 25.04 19.42 13.17
CA PHE A 470 24.78 18.33 14.09
C PHE A 470 23.93 17.21 13.45
N LYS A 471 23.21 17.49 12.35
CA LYS A 471 22.41 16.53 11.59
C LYS A 471 23.22 15.68 10.62
N ARG A 472 24.47 16.08 10.35
CA ARG A 472 25.35 15.36 9.44
C ARG A 472 25.69 13.97 10.00
N PRO A 473 25.66 12.89 9.18
CA PRO A 473 26.12 11.56 9.59
C PRO A 473 27.56 11.60 10.12
N LYS A 474 27.82 10.83 11.16
CA LYS A 474 29.17 10.67 11.72
C LYS A 474 29.93 9.54 11.06
N ARG A 475 29.20 8.58 10.51
CA ARG A 475 29.75 7.42 9.79
C ARG A 475 28.89 7.08 8.58
N TYR A 476 29.56 6.56 7.57
CA TYR A 476 28.93 6.07 6.36
C TYR A 476 29.29 4.58 6.16
N PHE A 477 28.30 3.77 5.87
CA PHE A 477 28.49 2.36 5.54
C PHE A 477 28.00 2.10 4.14
N ARG A 478 28.91 1.63 3.28
CA ARG A 478 28.57 1.27 1.90
C ARG A 478 28.04 -0.15 1.87
N LEU A 479 26.93 -0.31 1.16
CA LEU A 479 26.31 -1.60 0.84
C LEU A 479 26.11 -1.73 -0.66
N ASP A 480 26.04 -2.96 -1.15
CA ASP A 480 25.67 -3.22 -2.55
C ASP A 480 24.17 -2.92 -2.78
N GLU A 481 23.33 -3.22 -1.79
CA GLU A 481 21.91 -2.91 -1.73
C GLU A 481 21.43 -2.69 -0.29
N LEU A 482 20.40 -1.89 -0.08
CA LEU A 482 19.77 -1.74 1.23
C LEU A 482 18.80 -2.91 1.50
N PRO A 483 18.71 -3.42 2.75
CA PRO A 483 17.72 -4.42 3.11
C PRO A 483 16.31 -3.83 2.96
N LYS A 484 15.45 -4.54 2.23
CA LYS A 484 14.09 -4.10 1.92
C LYS A 484 13.08 -5.21 2.21
N ASN A 485 11.91 -4.81 2.66
CA ASN A 485 10.79 -5.73 2.73
C ASN A 485 10.25 -6.05 1.33
N ASN A 486 9.26 -6.95 1.28
CA ASN A 486 8.61 -7.40 0.04
C ASN A 486 7.90 -6.27 -0.76
N TYR A 487 7.79 -5.07 -0.21
CA TYR A 487 7.19 -3.88 -0.84
C TYR A 487 8.24 -2.86 -1.30
N GLY A 488 9.54 -3.18 -1.14
CA GLY A 488 10.63 -2.27 -1.47
C GLY A 488 10.91 -1.20 -0.41
N LYS A 489 10.28 -1.29 0.78
CA LYS A 489 10.55 -0.40 1.91
C LYS A 489 11.80 -0.86 2.64
N VAL A 490 12.73 0.07 2.89
CA VAL A 490 13.96 -0.19 3.64
C VAL A 490 13.63 -0.63 5.08
N LEU A 491 14.30 -1.69 5.53
CA LEU A 491 14.17 -2.26 6.86
C LEU A 491 15.22 -1.65 7.80
N LYS A 492 14.90 -0.48 8.40
CA LYS A 492 15.80 0.22 9.34
C LYS A 492 16.16 -0.64 10.56
N THR A 493 15.34 -1.60 10.94
CA THR A 493 15.67 -2.57 12.01
C THR A 493 16.86 -3.44 11.64
N GLU A 494 16.89 -3.99 10.42
CA GLU A 494 18.02 -4.80 9.95
C GLU A 494 19.31 -3.94 9.83
N LEU A 495 19.19 -2.67 9.45
CA LEU A 495 20.33 -1.76 9.43
C LEU A 495 20.89 -1.50 10.84
N ARG A 496 20.02 -1.37 11.85
CA ARG A 496 20.44 -1.25 13.26
C ARG A 496 21.08 -2.55 13.76
N ASP A 497 20.55 -3.71 13.37
CA ASP A 497 21.12 -5.02 13.70
C ASP A 497 22.53 -5.20 13.09
N LEU A 498 22.73 -4.72 11.86
CA LEU A 498 24.06 -4.67 11.23
C LEU A 498 25.05 -3.81 11.99
N LEU A 499 24.59 -2.68 12.59
CA LEU A 499 25.45 -1.84 13.45
C LEU A 499 25.78 -2.52 14.78
N ALA A 500 24.85 -3.27 15.36
CA ALA A 500 25.06 -3.96 16.63
C ALA A 500 26.05 -5.13 16.53
N GLN A 501 26.27 -5.66 15.31
CA GLN A 501 27.21 -6.76 15.04
C GLN A 501 28.63 -6.28 14.71
N ARG A 502 28.85 -4.97 14.58
CA ARG A 502 30.14 -4.34 14.25
C ARG A 502 30.72 -3.59 15.43
#